data_729a847bd7edd0bd74731f336bdb1168
#
_entry.id   729a847bd7edd0bd74731f336bdb1168
#
_cell.length_a   1.000
_cell.length_b   1.000
_cell.length_c   1.000
_cell.angle_alpha   90.00
_cell.angle_beta   90.00
_cell.angle_gamma   90.00
#
_symmetry.space_group_name_H-M   'P 1'
#
loop_
_entity.id
_entity.type
_entity.pdbx_description
1 polymer ?
#
loop_
_entity_poly.entity_id
_entity_poly.type
_entity_poly.pdbx_seq_one_letter_code
_entity_poly.pdbx_strand_id
1 'polypeptide(L)'
;MKIKFKNLLTNSSILSAPGLISIFISLLAIPIHLKYAGPESYGNYIIFHFILMISINLNFGIGKSTTISINNFFSKKKEISYEAITYTKNIALIILAIFTIFYFLKKIDIFDVNEIYQFSNYLFIGSIITIFFITFEGILQGNRKFKSISILNLFFFSLSISIPSLILIYNQNLLLDDLIFISILIKFFSVLMMFLIIKNNNLYKYSKSKFLYDNLKVNSKWITLNSILIQLYDLFDKYLIKYFLGPIAVATYSIPQQLTGKLSIISKSFSAFLLPDLSKKKK
;
A
#
# COMPACT_ATOMS: atom_id res chain seq x y z
N MET A 1 -8.21 18.22 -25.75
CA MET A 1 -8.98 17.36 -24.84
C MET A 1 -9.56 18.22 -23.73
N LYS A 2 -10.88 18.53 -23.76
CA LYS A 2 -11.53 19.34 -22.71
C LYS A 2 -11.91 18.39 -21.56
N ILE A 3 -11.11 18.34 -20.49
CA ILE A 3 -11.52 17.72 -19.23
C ILE A 3 -12.68 18.57 -18.71
N LYS A 4 -13.88 18.00 -18.60
CA LYS A 4 -15.00 18.74 -18.01
C LYS A 4 -14.65 18.99 -16.55
N PHE A 5 -14.45 20.24 -16.17
CA PHE A 5 -14.06 20.68 -14.82
C PHE A 5 -14.93 20.03 -13.72
N LYS A 6 -16.23 19.88 -13.96
CA LYS A 6 -17.16 19.15 -13.08
C LYS A 6 -16.74 17.71 -12.82
N ASN A 7 -16.30 16.95 -13.84
CA ASN A 7 -15.85 15.57 -13.67
C ASN A 7 -14.51 15.48 -12.94
N LEU A 8 -13.65 16.50 -13.09
CA LEU A 8 -12.41 16.60 -12.34
C LEU A 8 -12.69 16.78 -10.86
N LEU A 9 -13.56 17.72 -10.49
CA LEU A 9 -13.91 17.96 -9.09
C LEU A 9 -14.59 16.74 -8.46
N THR A 10 -15.61 16.15 -9.11
CA THR A 10 -16.34 15.01 -8.54
C THR A 10 -15.46 13.77 -8.35
N ASN A 11 -14.63 13.41 -9.32
CA ASN A 11 -13.79 12.22 -9.22
C ASN A 11 -12.60 12.43 -8.26
N SER A 12 -12.03 13.63 -8.21
CA SER A 12 -10.99 13.96 -7.22
C SER A 12 -11.56 13.96 -5.81
N SER A 13 -12.76 14.49 -5.59
CA SER A 13 -13.44 14.45 -4.29
C SER A 13 -13.73 13.02 -3.85
N ILE A 14 -14.16 12.14 -4.76
CA ILE A 14 -14.36 10.71 -4.47
C ILE A 14 -13.04 10.06 -4.04
N LEU A 15 -11.94 10.37 -4.71
CA LEU A 15 -10.62 9.80 -4.36
C LEU A 15 -10.02 10.39 -3.08
N SER A 16 -10.35 11.64 -2.72
CA SER A 16 -9.86 12.27 -1.48
C SER A 16 -10.70 11.95 -0.25
N ALA A 17 -11.97 11.58 -0.42
CA ALA A 17 -12.89 11.29 0.68
C ALA A 17 -12.34 10.26 1.70
N PRO A 18 -11.71 9.14 1.30
CA PRO A 18 -11.10 8.19 2.22
C PRO A 18 -10.06 8.83 3.12
N GLY A 19 -9.28 9.75 2.57
CA GLY A 19 -8.26 10.45 3.32
C GLY A 19 -8.83 11.37 4.40
N LEU A 20 -9.88 12.10 4.07
CA LEU A 20 -10.57 12.95 5.05
C LEU A 20 -11.20 12.10 6.16
N ILE A 21 -11.91 11.02 5.80
CA ILE A 21 -12.49 10.08 6.76
C ILE A 21 -11.38 9.48 7.65
N SER A 22 -10.22 9.16 7.07
CA SER A 22 -9.10 8.58 7.81
C SER A 22 -8.52 9.51 8.88
N ILE A 23 -8.63 10.84 8.71
CA ILE A 23 -8.22 11.81 9.73
C ILE A 23 -9.09 11.65 10.97
N PHE A 24 -10.41 11.68 10.80
CA PHE A 24 -11.34 11.53 11.92
C PHE A 24 -11.17 10.19 12.64
N ILE A 25 -11.06 9.08 11.89
CA ILE A 25 -10.86 7.76 12.48
C ILE A 25 -9.55 7.70 13.28
N SER A 26 -8.47 8.31 12.77
CA SER A 26 -7.18 8.32 13.47
C SER A 26 -7.19 9.19 14.72
N LEU A 27 -7.91 10.32 14.71
CA LEU A 27 -8.08 11.16 15.89
C LEU A 27 -8.74 10.41 17.04
N LEU A 28 -9.59 9.42 16.75
CA LEU A 28 -10.18 8.53 17.74
C LEU A 28 -9.26 7.35 18.09
N ALA A 29 -8.67 6.71 17.10
CA ALA A 29 -7.91 5.48 17.27
C ALA A 29 -6.57 5.67 18.00
N ILE A 30 -5.86 6.78 17.73
CA ILE A 30 -4.55 7.06 18.33
C ILE A 30 -4.64 7.19 19.86
N PRO A 31 -5.51 8.05 20.44
CA PRO A 31 -5.65 8.16 21.89
C PRO A 31 -6.06 6.85 22.56
N ILE A 32 -6.90 6.05 21.89
CA ILE A 32 -7.34 4.74 22.41
C ILE A 32 -6.16 3.79 22.48
N HIS A 33 -5.34 3.70 21.42
CA HIS A 33 -4.16 2.85 21.43
C HIS A 33 -3.18 3.27 22.54
N LEU A 34 -2.90 4.57 22.64
CA LEU A 34 -1.99 5.10 23.68
C LEU A 34 -2.50 4.83 25.10
N LYS A 35 -3.81 4.90 25.32
CA LYS A 35 -4.42 4.68 26.63
C LYS A 35 -4.39 3.19 27.05
N TYR A 36 -4.68 2.27 26.15
CA TYR A 36 -4.88 0.86 26.50
C TYR A 36 -3.64 -0.01 26.24
N ALA A 37 -2.90 0.22 25.17
CA ALA A 37 -1.70 -0.55 24.83
C ALA A 37 -0.38 0.18 25.16
N GLY A 38 -0.44 1.46 25.46
CA GLY A 38 0.72 2.29 25.81
C GLY A 38 1.49 2.86 24.61
N PRO A 39 2.35 3.88 24.87
CA PRO A 39 3.09 4.58 23.82
C PRO A 39 4.17 3.72 23.16
N GLU A 40 4.77 2.78 23.89
CA GLU A 40 5.78 1.86 23.36
C GLU A 40 5.17 0.90 22.33
N SER A 41 4.03 0.26 22.67
CA SER A 41 3.29 -0.60 21.74
C SER A 41 2.88 0.17 20.49
N TYR A 42 2.39 1.41 20.64
CA TYR A 42 2.04 2.26 19.51
C TYR A 42 3.24 2.58 18.62
N GLY A 43 4.39 2.91 19.21
CA GLY A 43 5.63 3.19 18.47
C GLY A 43 6.07 1.98 17.62
N ASN A 44 6.09 0.79 18.18
CA ASN A 44 6.44 -0.44 17.49
C ASN A 44 5.40 -0.80 16.41
N TYR A 45 4.09 -0.61 16.69
CA TYR A 45 3.01 -0.79 15.74
C TYR A 45 3.14 0.11 14.50
N ILE A 46 3.50 1.36 14.70
CA ILE A 46 3.71 2.31 13.61
C ILE A 46 4.96 1.96 12.80
N ILE A 47 6.05 1.57 13.43
CA ILE A 47 7.28 1.12 12.74
C ILE A 47 6.95 -0.08 11.84
N PHE A 48 6.22 -1.08 12.35
CA PHE A 48 5.78 -2.21 11.54
C PHE A 48 5.04 -1.76 10.27
N HIS A 49 4.09 -0.84 10.39
CA HIS A 49 3.36 -0.31 9.24
C HIS A 49 4.24 0.49 8.28
N PHE A 50 5.25 1.22 8.77
CA PHE A 50 6.20 1.91 7.90
C PHE A 50 7.08 0.95 7.11
N ILE A 51 7.56 -0.13 7.73
CA ILE A 51 8.32 -1.17 7.02
C ILE A 51 7.45 -1.82 5.94
N LEU A 52 6.18 -2.11 6.24
CA LEU A 52 5.23 -2.59 5.23
C LEU A 52 5.04 -1.62 4.06
N MET A 53 5.09 -0.32 4.30
CA MET A 53 4.97 0.68 3.23
C MET A 53 6.14 0.62 2.23
N ILE A 54 7.33 0.16 2.63
CA ILE A 54 8.44 -0.08 1.69
C ILE A 54 8.05 -1.11 0.64
N SER A 55 7.23 -2.09 1.00
CA SER A 55 6.74 -3.14 0.10
C SER A 55 5.96 -2.58 -1.10
N ILE A 56 5.40 -1.36 -0.99
CA ILE A 56 4.78 -0.66 -2.11
C ILE A 56 5.77 -0.47 -3.26
N ASN A 57 7.06 -0.30 -2.96
CA ASN A 57 8.10 -0.12 -3.96
C ASN A 57 8.64 -1.45 -4.49
N LEU A 58 8.50 -2.53 -3.73
CA LEU A 58 8.90 -3.86 -4.18
C LEU A 58 8.04 -4.37 -5.34
N ASN A 59 6.93 -3.71 -5.65
CA ASN A 59 6.16 -3.98 -6.88
C ASN A 59 6.79 -3.36 -8.14
N PHE A 60 7.96 -2.73 -8.02
CA PHE A 60 8.69 -2.12 -9.12
C PHE A 60 7.82 -1.17 -9.97
N GLY A 61 6.96 -0.35 -9.32
CA GLY A 61 6.14 0.64 -9.99
C GLY A 61 5.05 0.06 -10.92
N ILE A 62 4.77 -1.26 -10.84
CA ILE A 62 3.86 -1.94 -11.78
C ILE A 62 2.44 -1.37 -11.75
N GLY A 63 1.95 -0.91 -10.59
CA GLY A 63 0.62 -0.30 -10.50
C GLY A 63 0.47 0.93 -11.41
N LYS A 64 1.38 1.90 -11.29
CA LYS A 64 1.39 3.10 -12.15
C LYS A 64 1.66 2.76 -13.62
N SER A 65 2.62 1.85 -13.87
CA SER A 65 2.94 1.36 -15.22
C SER A 65 1.71 0.71 -15.87
N THR A 66 0.95 -0.07 -15.13
CA THR A 66 -0.29 -0.70 -15.61
C THR A 66 -1.34 0.36 -15.98
N THR A 67 -1.54 1.37 -15.14
CA THR A 67 -2.45 2.48 -15.44
C THR A 67 -2.08 3.18 -16.74
N ILE A 68 -0.80 3.52 -16.93
CA ILE A 68 -0.28 4.18 -18.14
C ILE A 68 -0.46 3.27 -19.37
N SER A 69 -0.09 2.01 -19.26
CA SER A 69 -0.17 1.05 -20.38
C SER A 69 -1.61 0.78 -20.81
N ILE A 70 -2.56 0.64 -19.88
CA ILE A 70 -3.99 0.48 -20.20
C ILE A 70 -4.51 1.69 -20.99
N ASN A 71 -4.07 2.91 -20.67
CA ASN A 71 -4.52 4.10 -21.37
C ASN A 71 -3.84 4.29 -22.74
N ASN A 72 -2.58 3.85 -22.88
CA ASN A 72 -1.85 3.89 -24.15
C ASN A 72 -2.34 2.83 -25.14
N PHE A 73 -2.71 1.64 -24.66
CA PHE A 73 -3.15 0.51 -25.47
C PHE A 73 -4.58 0.06 -25.07
N PHE A 74 -5.53 0.97 -25.15
CA PHE A 74 -6.90 0.77 -24.63
C PHE A 74 -7.61 -0.47 -25.21
N SER A 75 -7.36 -0.81 -26.48
CA SER A 75 -7.90 -2.03 -27.10
C SER A 75 -7.41 -3.33 -26.45
N LYS A 76 -6.20 -3.31 -25.86
CA LYS A 76 -5.56 -4.47 -25.19
C LYS A 76 -5.61 -4.38 -23.65
N LYS A 77 -6.49 -3.57 -23.07
CA LYS A 77 -6.54 -3.32 -21.63
C LYS A 77 -6.68 -4.59 -20.76
N LYS A 78 -7.46 -5.59 -21.25
CA LYS A 78 -7.65 -6.85 -20.52
C LYS A 78 -6.39 -7.72 -20.51
N GLU A 79 -5.64 -7.72 -21.62
CA GLU A 79 -4.38 -8.43 -21.77
C GLU A 79 -3.31 -7.79 -20.88
N ILE A 80 -3.23 -6.46 -20.86
CA ILE A 80 -2.30 -5.71 -19.99
C ILE A 80 -2.58 -6.01 -18.52
N SER A 81 -3.85 -6.08 -18.11
CA SER A 81 -4.23 -6.44 -16.75
C SER A 81 -3.74 -7.85 -16.39
N TYR A 82 -3.84 -8.81 -17.31
CA TYR A 82 -3.33 -10.16 -17.10
C TYR A 82 -1.80 -10.18 -16.96
N GLU A 83 -1.07 -9.50 -17.85
CA GLU A 83 0.40 -9.42 -17.78
C GLU A 83 0.87 -8.72 -16.51
N ALA A 84 0.16 -7.69 -16.03
CA ALA A 84 0.46 -7.04 -14.75
C ALA A 84 0.31 -7.99 -13.57
N ILE A 85 -0.76 -8.78 -13.52
CA ILE A 85 -0.97 -9.81 -12.48
C ILE A 85 0.13 -10.86 -12.54
N THR A 86 0.50 -11.32 -13.74
CA THR A 86 1.57 -12.31 -13.95
C THR A 86 2.92 -11.77 -13.47
N TYR A 87 3.24 -10.52 -13.79
CA TYR A 87 4.44 -9.86 -13.32
C TYR A 87 4.48 -9.76 -11.78
N THR A 88 3.37 -9.36 -11.17
CA THR A 88 3.24 -9.29 -9.71
C THR A 88 3.39 -10.65 -9.05
N LYS A 89 2.82 -11.71 -9.64
CA LYS A 89 3.01 -13.09 -9.17
C LYS A 89 4.49 -13.50 -9.17
N ASN A 90 5.23 -13.16 -10.23
CA ASN A 90 6.67 -13.45 -10.31
C ASN A 90 7.46 -12.73 -9.23
N ILE A 91 7.13 -11.45 -8.95
CA ILE A 91 7.76 -10.70 -7.83
C ILE A 91 7.42 -11.35 -6.49
N ALA A 92 6.16 -11.73 -6.27
CA ALA A 92 5.75 -12.39 -5.04
C ALA A 92 6.50 -13.70 -4.81
N LEU A 93 6.78 -14.48 -5.87
CA LEU A 93 7.62 -15.68 -5.78
C LEU A 93 9.07 -15.37 -5.41
N ILE A 94 9.65 -14.29 -5.94
CA ILE A 94 10.99 -13.83 -5.55
C ILE A 94 11.03 -13.44 -4.07
N ILE A 95 10.04 -12.69 -3.60
CA ILE A 95 9.93 -12.31 -2.19
C ILE A 95 9.80 -13.55 -1.30
N LEU A 96 9.00 -14.52 -1.72
CA LEU A 96 8.85 -15.78 -1.00
C LEU A 96 10.19 -16.54 -0.93
N ALA A 97 10.97 -16.57 -2.01
CA ALA A 97 12.30 -17.18 -2.02
C ALA A 97 13.27 -16.44 -1.08
N ILE A 98 13.27 -15.10 -1.09
CA ILE A 98 14.08 -14.29 -0.15
C ILE A 98 13.68 -14.59 1.30
N PHE A 99 12.39 -14.73 1.58
CA PHE A 99 11.89 -15.07 2.90
C PHE A 99 12.37 -16.45 3.36
N THR A 100 12.31 -17.46 2.51
CA THR A 100 12.78 -18.81 2.86
C THR A 100 14.27 -18.78 3.19
N ILE A 101 15.09 -18.05 2.41
CA ILE A 101 16.52 -17.87 2.68
C ILE A 101 16.72 -17.19 4.04
N PHE A 102 15.99 -16.09 4.29
CA PHE A 102 16.06 -15.36 5.55
C PHE A 102 15.67 -16.23 6.77
N TYR A 103 14.64 -17.06 6.62
CA TYR A 103 14.21 -18.00 7.65
C TYR A 103 15.29 -19.06 7.96
N PHE A 104 15.98 -19.57 6.94
CA PHE A 104 17.12 -20.48 7.15
C PHE A 104 18.30 -19.79 7.81
N LEU A 105 18.66 -18.57 7.41
CA LEU A 105 19.74 -17.79 8.04
C LEU A 105 19.45 -17.48 9.51
N LYS A 106 18.18 -17.21 9.85
CA LYS A 106 17.75 -17.05 11.25
C LYS A 106 18.03 -18.31 12.09
N LYS A 107 17.79 -19.49 11.53
CA LYS A 107 18.01 -20.76 12.24
C LYS A 107 19.50 -21.03 12.55
N ILE A 108 20.43 -20.34 11.85
CA ILE A 108 21.88 -20.49 12.01
C ILE A 108 22.47 -19.40 12.94
N ASP A 109 21.63 -18.55 13.57
CA ASP A 109 22.02 -17.47 14.50
C ASP A 109 23.08 -16.48 13.96
N ILE A 110 23.10 -16.24 12.63
CA ILE A 110 24.10 -15.35 12.01
C ILE A 110 23.83 -13.88 12.34
N PHE A 111 22.58 -13.51 12.69
CA PHE A 111 22.18 -12.12 12.97
C PHE A 111 21.41 -12.03 14.29
N ASP A 112 21.98 -11.31 15.24
CA ASP A 112 21.35 -11.00 16.53
C ASP A 112 20.45 -9.75 16.42
N VAL A 113 19.34 -9.84 15.67
CA VAL A 113 18.38 -8.74 15.51
C VAL A 113 16.99 -9.20 16.00
N ASN A 114 16.88 -9.39 17.32
CA ASN A 114 15.71 -9.98 17.97
C ASN A 114 14.39 -9.22 17.69
N GLU A 115 14.39 -7.89 17.61
CA GLU A 115 13.16 -7.11 17.44
C GLU A 115 12.52 -7.20 16.05
N ILE A 116 13.32 -7.27 14.97
CA ILE A 116 12.80 -7.39 13.60
C ILE A 116 12.29 -8.81 13.34
N TYR A 117 12.87 -9.80 14.01
CA TYR A 117 12.49 -11.20 13.85
C TYR A 117 11.09 -11.51 14.40
N GLN A 118 10.65 -10.82 15.45
CA GLN A 118 9.33 -11.03 16.04
C GLN A 118 8.22 -10.84 15.01
N PHE A 119 8.32 -9.80 14.17
CA PHE A 119 7.29 -9.45 13.18
C PHE A 119 7.60 -9.91 11.75
N SER A 120 8.71 -10.65 11.54
CA SER A 120 9.17 -11.01 10.20
C SER A 120 8.11 -11.74 9.37
N ASN A 121 7.39 -12.70 9.96
CA ASN A 121 6.33 -13.46 9.28
C ASN A 121 5.21 -12.54 8.79
N TYR A 122 4.77 -11.61 9.64
CA TYR A 122 3.73 -10.63 9.31
C TYR A 122 4.19 -9.65 8.23
N LEU A 123 5.47 -9.23 8.27
CA LEU A 123 6.05 -8.35 7.25
C LEU A 123 6.06 -9.01 5.87
N PHE A 124 6.39 -10.30 5.78
CA PHE A 124 6.41 -11.01 4.51
C PHE A 124 5.02 -11.20 3.93
N ILE A 125 4.07 -11.70 4.72
CA ILE A 125 2.68 -11.87 4.29
C ILE A 125 2.10 -10.51 3.88
N GLY A 126 2.30 -9.49 4.72
CA GLY A 126 1.84 -8.14 4.46
C GLY A 126 2.47 -7.52 3.20
N SER A 127 3.74 -7.83 2.92
CA SER A 127 4.44 -7.38 1.70
C SER A 127 3.79 -7.95 0.44
N ILE A 128 3.53 -9.24 0.41
CA ILE A 128 2.85 -9.91 -0.73
C ILE A 128 1.45 -9.30 -0.94
N ILE A 129 0.68 -9.15 0.13
CA ILE A 129 -0.66 -8.54 0.08
C ILE A 129 -0.56 -7.12 -0.50
N THR A 130 0.42 -6.32 -0.05
CA THR A 130 0.60 -4.94 -0.47
C THR A 130 0.94 -4.82 -1.96
N ILE A 131 1.79 -5.70 -2.48
CA ILE A 131 2.17 -5.69 -3.90
C ILE A 131 0.97 -6.02 -4.80
N PHE A 132 0.16 -7.00 -4.43
CA PHE A 132 -1.08 -7.29 -5.16
C PHE A 132 -2.08 -6.13 -5.10
N PHE A 133 -2.22 -5.49 -3.92
CA PHE A 133 -3.09 -4.33 -3.75
C PHE A 133 -2.77 -3.23 -4.76
N ILE A 134 -1.51 -2.81 -4.83
CA ILE A 134 -1.05 -1.73 -5.73
C ILE A 134 -1.24 -2.09 -7.20
N THR A 135 -1.03 -3.36 -7.56
CA THR A 135 -1.27 -3.81 -8.94
C THR A 135 -2.75 -3.76 -9.30
N PHE A 136 -3.62 -4.23 -8.42
CA PHE A 136 -5.06 -4.19 -8.63
C PHE A 136 -5.60 -2.75 -8.63
N GLU A 137 -5.06 -1.88 -7.77
CA GLU A 137 -5.35 -0.45 -7.80
C GLU A 137 -5.00 0.14 -9.18
N GLY A 138 -3.83 -0.18 -9.74
CA GLY A 138 -3.41 0.27 -11.07
C GLY A 138 -4.34 -0.21 -12.19
N ILE A 139 -4.83 -1.46 -12.12
CA ILE A 139 -5.80 -2.00 -13.07
C ILE A 139 -7.14 -1.24 -12.96
N LEU A 140 -7.63 -1.02 -11.75
CA LEU A 140 -8.88 -0.30 -11.52
C LEU A 140 -8.78 1.16 -11.93
N GLN A 141 -7.64 1.82 -11.66
CA GLN A 141 -7.37 3.21 -12.04
C GLN A 141 -7.32 3.37 -13.56
N GLY A 142 -6.62 2.47 -14.28
CA GLY A 142 -6.60 2.46 -15.74
C GLY A 142 -7.98 2.27 -16.36
N ASN A 143 -8.86 1.51 -15.69
CA ASN A 143 -10.26 1.32 -16.09
C ASN A 143 -11.22 2.36 -15.47
N ARG A 144 -10.71 3.41 -14.81
CA ARG A 144 -11.49 4.54 -14.23
C ARG A 144 -12.53 4.12 -13.19
N LYS A 145 -12.29 3.03 -12.43
CA LYS A 145 -13.16 2.55 -11.35
C LYS A 145 -12.87 3.28 -10.03
N PHE A 146 -12.90 4.61 -10.04
CA PHE A 146 -12.46 5.47 -8.94
C PHE A 146 -13.23 5.25 -7.63
N LYS A 147 -14.55 4.98 -7.69
CA LYS A 147 -15.35 4.67 -6.48
C LYS A 147 -14.84 3.42 -5.76
N SER A 148 -14.57 2.34 -6.49
CA SER A 148 -14.04 1.10 -5.91
C SER A 148 -12.66 1.32 -5.30
N ILE A 149 -11.78 2.07 -5.98
CA ILE A 149 -10.46 2.43 -5.48
C ILE A 149 -10.60 3.20 -4.16
N SER A 150 -11.45 4.21 -4.13
CA SER A 150 -11.66 5.07 -2.97
C SER A 150 -12.05 4.26 -1.73
N ILE A 151 -13.05 3.40 -1.83
CA ILE A 151 -13.53 2.58 -0.71
C ILE A 151 -12.42 1.61 -0.25
N LEU A 152 -11.77 0.91 -1.17
CA LEU A 152 -10.78 -0.10 -0.83
C LEU A 152 -9.48 0.50 -0.30
N ASN A 153 -9.11 1.70 -0.74
CA ASN A 153 -8.00 2.47 -0.17
C ASN A 153 -8.28 2.87 1.28
N LEU A 154 -9.53 3.21 1.62
CA LEU A 154 -9.92 3.46 3.02
C LEU A 154 -9.64 2.23 3.88
N PHE A 155 -10.10 1.05 3.45
CA PHE A 155 -9.88 -0.19 4.18
C PHE A 155 -8.39 -0.53 4.29
N PHE A 156 -7.66 -0.48 3.19
CA PHE A 156 -6.27 -0.92 3.13
C PHE A 156 -5.31 -0.02 3.91
N PHE A 157 -5.42 1.31 3.74
CA PHE A 157 -4.46 2.26 4.33
C PHE A 157 -4.91 2.82 5.67
N SER A 158 -6.20 3.04 5.88
CA SER A 158 -6.70 3.74 7.06
C SER A 158 -7.31 2.80 8.09
N LEU A 159 -8.30 2.01 7.69
CA LEU A 159 -9.00 1.12 8.62
C LEU A 159 -8.11 -0.02 9.09
N SER A 160 -7.20 -0.52 8.27
CA SER A 160 -6.25 -1.57 8.68
C SER A 160 -5.32 -1.13 9.83
N ILE A 161 -5.04 0.17 9.96
CA ILE A 161 -4.24 0.71 11.05
C ILE A 161 -5.12 1.08 12.25
N SER A 162 -6.30 1.64 12.00
CA SER A 162 -7.12 2.22 13.05
C SER A 162 -8.07 1.23 13.74
N ILE A 163 -8.63 0.25 13.01
CA ILE A 163 -9.55 -0.74 13.59
C ILE A 163 -8.89 -1.56 14.70
N PRO A 164 -7.67 -2.11 14.56
CA PRO A 164 -7.04 -2.85 15.65
C PRO A 164 -6.95 -2.01 16.95
N SER A 165 -6.61 -0.73 16.81
CA SER A 165 -6.55 0.20 17.95
C SER A 165 -7.93 0.44 18.59
N LEU A 166 -9.01 0.49 17.80
CA LEU A 166 -10.37 0.66 18.32
C LEU A 166 -10.89 -0.60 19.03
N ILE A 167 -10.45 -1.80 18.64
CA ILE A 167 -10.81 -3.06 19.27
C ILE A 167 -10.31 -3.14 20.73
N LEU A 168 -9.23 -2.42 21.06
CA LEU A 168 -8.70 -2.33 22.43
C LEU A 168 -9.73 -1.79 23.44
N ILE A 169 -10.78 -1.09 23.01
CA ILE A 169 -11.88 -0.66 23.89
C ILE A 169 -12.60 -1.88 24.48
N TYR A 170 -12.77 -2.93 23.68
CA TYR A 170 -13.50 -4.13 24.06
C TYR A 170 -12.61 -5.21 24.67
N ASN A 171 -11.37 -5.30 24.20
CA ASN A 171 -10.41 -6.28 24.70
C ASN A 171 -9.05 -5.60 24.92
N GLN A 172 -8.78 -5.25 26.17
CA GLN A 172 -7.56 -4.55 26.59
C GLN A 172 -6.34 -5.48 26.69
N ASN A 173 -6.54 -6.79 26.64
CA ASN A 173 -5.48 -7.81 26.78
C ASN A 173 -4.82 -8.17 25.44
N LEU A 174 -5.19 -7.51 24.34
CA LEU A 174 -4.59 -7.78 23.03
C LEU A 174 -3.12 -7.35 23.02
N LEU A 175 -2.27 -8.28 22.63
CA LEU A 175 -0.86 -8.06 22.43
C LEU A 175 -0.61 -7.34 21.08
N LEU A 176 0.60 -6.80 20.92
CA LEU A 176 1.01 -6.14 19.67
C LEU A 176 0.87 -7.07 18.45
N ASP A 177 1.17 -8.37 18.60
CA ASP A 177 1.03 -9.39 17.56
C ASP A 177 -0.42 -9.54 17.08
N ASP A 178 -1.39 -9.49 18.00
CA ASP A 178 -2.81 -9.59 17.67
C ASP A 178 -3.26 -8.36 16.85
N LEU A 179 -2.79 -7.17 17.22
CA LEU A 179 -3.11 -5.93 16.52
C LEU A 179 -2.55 -5.94 15.09
N ILE A 180 -1.32 -6.43 14.94
CA ILE A 180 -0.67 -6.60 13.64
C ILE A 180 -1.43 -7.64 12.79
N PHE A 181 -1.78 -8.78 13.36
CA PHE A 181 -2.53 -9.82 12.67
C PHE A 181 -3.87 -9.31 12.16
N ILE A 182 -4.65 -8.62 13.01
CA ILE A 182 -5.93 -8.02 12.60
C ILE A 182 -5.74 -7.02 11.46
N SER A 183 -4.68 -6.20 11.51
CA SER A 183 -4.39 -5.25 10.44
C SER A 183 -4.11 -5.92 9.10
N ILE A 184 -3.36 -7.03 9.11
CA ILE A 184 -3.06 -7.83 7.92
C ILE A 184 -4.32 -8.49 7.36
N LEU A 185 -5.20 -9.01 8.21
CA LEU A 185 -6.48 -9.57 7.80
C LEU A 185 -7.33 -8.54 7.04
N ILE A 186 -7.43 -7.31 7.56
CA ILE A 186 -8.18 -6.23 6.90
C ILE A 186 -7.56 -5.92 5.52
N LYS A 187 -6.22 -5.87 5.42
CA LYS A 187 -5.51 -5.68 4.15
C LYS A 187 -5.79 -6.82 3.18
N PHE A 188 -5.77 -8.07 3.64
CA PHE A 188 -6.07 -9.24 2.83
C PHE A 188 -7.49 -9.20 2.25
N PHE A 189 -8.49 -8.90 3.09
CA PHE A 189 -9.87 -8.72 2.61
C PHE A 189 -10.00 -7.61 1.58
N SER A 190 -9.28 -6.51 1.74
CA SER A 190 -9.27 -5.42 0.74
C SER A 190 -8.76 -5.89 -0.63
N VAL A 191 -7.68 -6.68 -0.64
CA VAL A 191 -7.11 -7.26 -1.88
C VAL A 191 -8.07 -8.26 -2.50
N LEU A 192 -8.69 -9.12 -1.70
CA LEU A 192 -9.68 -10.09 -2.15
C LEU A 192 -10.86 -9.38 -2.84
N MET A 193 -11.38 -8.32 -2.22
CA MET A 193 -12.46 -7.53 -2.80
C MET A 193 -12.05 -6.84 -4.11
N MET A 194 -10.82 -6.30 -4.21
CA MET A 194 -10.32 -5.76 -5.48
C MET A 194 -10.28 -6.83 -6.57
N PHE A 195 -9.77 -8.01 -6.25
CA PHE A 195 -9.73 -9.12 -7.20
C PHE A 195 -11.12 -9.52 -7.69
N LEU A 196 -12.10 -9.62 -6.78
CA LEU A 196 -13.49 -9.93 -7.13
C LEU A 196 -14.10 -8.85 -8.05
N ILE A 197 -13.83 -7.57 -7.80
CA ILE A 197 -14.27 -6.47 -8.66
C ILE A 197 -13.65 -6.57 -10.06
N ILE A 198 -12.35 -6.90 -10.15
CA ILE A 198 -11.65 -7.08 -11.42
C ILE A 198 -12.25 -8.24 -12.19
N LYS A 199 -12.51 -9.38 -11.52
CA LYS A 199 -13.12 -10.58 -12.10
C LYS A 199 -14.55 -10.30 -12.59
N ASN A 200 -15.41 -9.76 -11.74
CA ASN A 200 -16.83 -9.52 -12.05
C ASN A 200 -17.03 -8.49 -13.17
N ASN A 201 -16.11 -7.53 -13.32
CA ASN A 201 -16.15 -6.57 -14.42
C ASN A 201 -15.42 -7.05 -15.67
N ASN A 202 -14.95 -8.29 -15.74
CA ASN A 202 -14.18 -8.85 -16.86
C ASN A 202 -13.03 -7.93 -17.30
N LEU A 203 -12.26 -7.40 -16.32
CA LEU A 203 -11.16 -6.47 -16.58
C LEU A 203 -9.84 -7.16 -16.95
N TYR A 204 -9.76 -8.49 -16.93
CA TYR A 204 -8.62 -9.24 -17.41
C TYR A 204 -9.03 -10.37 -18.34
N LYS A 205 -8.12 -10.74 -19.26
CA LYS A 205 -8.28 -11.87 -20.17
C LYS A 205 -6.93 -12.57 -20.29
N TYR A 206 -6.93 -13.88 -20.19
CA TYR A 206 -5.71 -14.67 -20.43
C TYR A 206 -5.15 -14.36 -21.83
N SER A 207 -3.92 -13.89 -21.86
CA SER A 207 -3.18 -13.63 -23.09
C SER A 207 -1.71 -13.43 -22.72
N LYS A 208 -0.82 -14.22 -23.32
CA LYS A 208 0.63 -14.04 -23.16
C LYS A 208 1.14 -13.14 -24.27
N SER A 209 1.56 -11.93 -23.95
CA SER A 209 2.17 -11.00 -24.88
C SER A 209 3.50 -10.49 -24.32
N LYS A 210 4.60 -11.04 -24.84
CA LYS A 210 5.95 -10.62 -24.44
C LYS A 210 6.15 -9.12 -24.61
N PHE A 211 5.63 -8.54 -25.70
CA PHE A 211 5.70 -7.09 -25.95
C PHE A 211 5.03 -6.26 -24.83
N LEU A 212 3.83 -6.65 -24.38
CA LEU A 212 3.13 -5.94 -23.32
C LEU A 212 3.84 -6.10 -21.97
N TYR A 213 4.34 -7.30 -21.68
CA TYR A 213 5.10 -7.59 -20.48
C TYR A 213 6.39 -6.77 -20.41
N ASP A 214 7.18 -6.73 -21.48
CA ASP A 214 8.43 -5.98 -21.54
C ASP A 214 8.17 -4.46 -21.44
N ASN A 215 7.10 -3.96 -22.04
CA ASN A 215 6.70 -2.56 -21.95
C ASN A 215 6.34 -2.17 -20.50
N LEU A 216 5.60 -3.03 -19.78
CA LEU A 216 5.32 -2.83 -18.36
C LEU A 216 6.62 -2.78 -17.54
N LYS A 217 7.56 -3.70 -17.79
CA LYS A 217 8.83 -3.79 -17.09
C LYS A 217 9.70 -2.54 -17.29
N VAL A 218 9.84 -2.06 -18.52
CA VAL A 218 10.62 -0.86 -18.82
C VAL A 218 10.04 0.39 -18.16
N ASN A 219 8.72 0.60 -18.28
CA ASN A 219 8.05 1.75 -17.67
C ASN A 219 8.10 1.72 -16.15
N SER A 220 8.05 0.54 -15.54
CA SER A 220 8.05 0.39 -14.08
C SER A 220 9.40 0.71 -13.45
N LYS A 221 10.53 0.41 -14.11
CA LYS A 221 11.88 0.58 -13.58
C LYS A 221 12.15 2.01 -13.06
N TRP A 222 11.86 3.02 -13.87
CA TRP A 222 12.09 4.43 -13.51
C TRP A 222 11.16 4.94 -12.42
N ILE A 223 9.91 4.47 -12.43
CA ILE A 223 8.93 4.77 -11.38
C ILE A 223 9.41 4.23 -10.04
N THR A 224 9.96 3.02 -10.03
CA THR A 224 10.49 2.37 -8.84
C THR A 224 11.64 3.13 -8.21
N LEU A 225 12.64 3.50 -9.02
CA LEU A 225 13.83 4.17 -8.51
C LEU A 225 13.45 5.45 -7.72
N ASN A 226 12.59 6.27 -8.31
CA ASN A 226 12.12 7.49 -7.65
C ASN A 226 11.34 7.21 -6.36
N SER A 227 10.49 6.18 -6.38
CA SER A 227 9.65 5.83 -5.22
C SER A 227 10.46 5.28 -4.05
N ILE A 228 11.51 4.48 -4.33
CA ILE A 228 12.40 3.93 -3.30
C ILE A 228 13.14 5.05 -2.58
N LEU A 229 13.69 6.02 -3.31
CA LEU A 229 14.42 7.14 -2.69
C LEU A 229 13.55 7.94 -1.71
N ILE A 230 12.30 8.24 -2.10
CA ILE A 230 11.37 8.98 -1.23
C ILE A 230 11.06 8.19 0.05
N GLN A 231 10.82 6.89 -0.06
CA GLN A 231 10.43 6.09 1.11
C GLN A 231 11.60 5.75 2.03
N LEU A 232 12.81 5.58 1.48
CA LEU A 232 14.00 5.43 2.30
C LEU A 232 14.23 6.65 3.18
N TYR A 233 14.01 7.85 2.63
CA TYR A 233 14.08 9.09 3.41
C TYR A 233 13.10 9.08 4.59
N ASP A 234 11.82 8.78 4.33
CA ASP A 234 10.78 8.75 5.38
C ASP A 234 10.99 7.67 6.45
N LEU A 235 11.60 6.53 6.07
CA LEU A 235 11.90 5.45 7.01
C LEU A 235 13.12 5.77 7.86
N PHE A 236 14.16 6.35 7.25
CA PHE A 236 15.43 6.61 7.90
C PHE A 236 15.27 7.51 9.12
N ASP A 237 14.44 8.56 9.01
CA ASP A 237 14.11 9.43 10.14
C ASP A 237 13.60 8.64 11.35
N LYS A 238 12.61 7.75 11.11
CA LYS A 238 11.96 6.99 12.19
C LYS A 238 12.89 5.93 12.78
N TYR A 239 13.71 5.32 11.94
CA TYR A 239 14.70 4.36 12.40
C TYR A 239 15.76 5.01 13.30
N LEU A 240 16.27 6.18 12.91
CA LEU A 240 17.22 6.94 13.74
C LEU A 240 16.59 7.36 15.07
N ILE A 241 15.35 7.87 15.05
CA ILE A 241 14.63 8.25 16.27
C ILE A 241 14.46 7.02 17.17
N LYS A 242 14.09 5.85 16.62
CA LYS A 242 13.98 4.63 17.41
C LYS A 242 15.32 4.23 18.04
N TYR A 243 16.38 4.27 17.22
CA TYR A 243 17.72 3.84 17.65
C TYR A 243 18.30 4.70 18.77
N PHE A 244 18.17 6.04 18.66
CA PHE A 244 18.74 6.96 19.64
C PHE A 244 17.84 7.31 20.81
N LEU A 245 16.52 7.36 20.62
CA LEU A 245 15.54 7.89 21.57
C LEU A 245 14.47 6.87 21.98
N GLY A 246 14.46 5.69 21.37
CA GLY A 246 13.54 4.60 21.69
C GLY A 246 12.14 4.72 21.04
N PRO A 247 11.28 3.71 21.20
CA PRO A 247 9.99 3.62 20.52
C PRO A 247 8.97 4.67 20.97
N ILE A 248 9.06 5.16 22.21
CA ILE A 248 8.18 6.24 22.71
C ILE A 248 8.40 7.54 21.91
N ALA A 249 9.68 7.87 21.61
CA ALA A 249 10.00 9.04 20.80
C ALA A 249 9.48 8.91 19.36
N VAL A 250 9.47 7.69 18.80
CA VAL A 250 8.85 7.43 17.49
C VAL A 250 7.34 7.69 17.54
N ALA A 251 6.66 7.30 18.61
CA ALA A 251 5.23 7.58 18.78
C ALA A 251 4.96 9.08 18.77
N THR A 252 5.67 9.86 19.58
CA THR A 252 5.49 11.32 19.67
C THR A 252 5.80 12.05 18.37
N TYR A 253 6.82 11.62 17.62
CA TYR A 253 7.18 12.16 16.32
C TYR A 253 6.17 11.78 15.22
N SER A 254 5.72 10.51 15.21
CA SER A 254 4.89 9.98 14.14
C SER A 254 3.44 10.46 14.19
N ILE A 255 2.91 10.81 15.36
CA ILE A 255 1.52 11.28 15.49
C ILE A 255 1.27 12.57 14.69
N PRO A 256 2.01 13.68 14.91
CA PRO A 256 1.86 14.88 14.09
C PRO A 256 2.14 14.64 12.60
N GLN A 257 3.18 13.84 12.28
CA GLN A 257 3.54 13.53 10.91
C GLN A 257 2.41 12.78 10.17
N GLN A 258 1.73 11.83 10.83
CA GLN A 258 0.59 11.13 10.24
C GLN A 258 -0.58 12.06 9.96
N LEU A 259 -0.88 12.97 10.88
CA LEU A 259 -1.98 13.92 10.70
C LEU A 259 -1.69 14.92 9.58
N THR A 260 -0.50 15.52 9.54
CA THR A 260 -0.08 16.43 8.48
C THR A 260 0.06 15.75 7.13
N GLY A 261 0.60 14.50 7.11
CA GLY A 261 0.74 13.70 5.91
C GLY A 261 -0.60 13.40 5.22
N LYS A 262 -1.69 13.32 5.98
CA LYS A 262 -3.04 13.12 5.43
C LYS A 262 -3.56 14.32 4.64
N LEU A 263 -3.08 15.53 4.88
CA LEU A 263 -3.42 16.70 4.07
C LEU A 263 -2.90 16.58 2.62
N SER A 264 -1.81 15.84 2.40
CA SER A 264 -1.28 15.59 1.06
C SER A 264 -2.18 14.70 0.19
N ILE A 265 -3.21 14.07 0.77
CA ILE A 265 -4.14 13.18 0.06
C ILE A 265 -4.92 13.94 -1.01
N ILE A 266 -5.25 15.21 -0.78
CA ILE A 266 -5.94 16.03 -1.76
C ILE A 266 -5.10 16.13 -3.04
N SER A 267 -3.83 16.51 -2.94
CA SER A 267 -2.91 16.61 -4.09
C SER A 267 -2.69 15.26 -4.78
N LYS A 268 -2.55 14.17 -4.00
CA LYS A 268 -2.41 12.80 -4.54
C LYS A 268 -3.66 12.36 -5.30
N SER A 269 -4.86 12.72 -4.83
CA SER A 269 -6.13 12.39 -5.49
C SER A 269 -6.28 13.08 -6.83
N PHE A 270 -5.88 14.35 -6.94
CA PHE A 270 -5.81 15.06 -8.23
C PHE A 270 -4.85 14.39 -9.20
N SER A 271 -3.65 14.03 -8.73
CA SER A 271 -2.65 13.34 -9.54
C SER A 271 -3.17 11.97 -10.02
N ALA A 272 -3.80 11.19 -9.16
CA ALA A 272 -4.35 9.89 -9.49
C ALA A 272 -5.48 9.96 -10.53
N PHE A 273 -6.34 10.99 -10.45
CA PHE A 273 -7.38 11.23 -11.44
C PHE A 273 -6.81 11.66 -12.79
N LEU A 274 -5.80 12.54 -12.79
CA LEU A 274 -5.20 13.09 -14.02
C LEU A 274 -4.31 12.08 -14.76
N LEU A 275 -3.65 11.17 -14.04
CA LEU A 275 -2.70 10.22 -14.59
C LEU A 275 -3.23 9.45 -15.82
N PRO A 276 -4.46 8.88 -15.83
CA PRO A 276 -5.00 8.19 -16.99
C PRO A 276 -5.17 9.08 -18.21
N ASP A 277 -5.47 10.36 -18.02
CA ASP A 277 -5.71 11.29 -19.12
C ASP A 277 -4.42 11.89 -19.67
N LEU A 278 -3.46 12.21 -18.81
CA LEU A 278 -2.15 12.74 -19.20
C LEU A 278 -1.26 11.68 -19.87
N SER A 279 -1.45 10.41 -19.51
CA SER A 279 -0.67 9.30 -20.08
C SER A 279 -1.09 8.91 -21.50
N LYS A 280 -2.23 9.38 -22.00
CA LYS A 280 -2.63 9.14 -23.39
C LYS A 280 -1.65 9.82 -24.34
N LYS A 281 -0.97 9.01 -25.17
CA LYS A 281 -0.20 9.57 -26.29
C LYS A 281 -1.15 10.37 -27.17
N LYS A 282 -0.83 11.65 -27.43
CA LYS A 282 -1.49 12.42 -28.50
C LYS A 282 -1.22 11.65 -29.79
N LYS A 283 -2.28 11.16 -30.44
CA LYS A 283 -2.21 10.66 -31.80
C LYS A 283 -2.02 11.83 -32.75
#